data_fc9cb993a4f58aef848b2494f758400c
#
_entry.id   fc9cb993a4f58aef848b2494f758400c
#
_cell.length_a   1.000
_cell.length_b   1.000
_cell.length_c   1.000
_cell.angle_alpha   90.00
_cell.angle_beta   90.00
_cell.angle_gamma   90.00
#
_symmetry.space_group_name_H-M   'P 1'
#
loop_
_entity.id
_entity.type
_entity.pdbx_description
1 polymer ?
#
loop_
_entity_poly.entity_id
_entity_poly.type
_entity_poly.pdbx_seq_one_letter_code
_entity_poly.pdbx_strand_id
1 'polypeptide(L)' 'SVAMPRQLGMWLARRYTRYSLEEIGSYFGGRDHTTVMHAVKAVTKRREEDESVASEVQIIEQMLLGEQEPEHAA' A
#
# COMPACT_ATOMS: atom_id res chain seq x y z
N SER A 1 2.29 12.15 -8.46
CA SER A 1 3.53 11.77 -9.07
C SER A 1 3.53 10.28 -9.37
N VAL A 2 4.34 9.88 -10.31
CA VAL A 2 4.33 8.50 -10.75
C VAL A 2 4.83 7.55 -9.67
N ALA A 3 5.73 8.02 -8.85
CA ALA A 3 6.30 7.16 -7.80
C ALA A 3 5.29 6.82 -6.73
N MET A 4 4.33 7.69 -6.48
CA MET A 4 3.38 7.47 -5.40
C MET A 4 2.50 6.24 -5.61
N PRO A 5 1.94 6.01 -6.80
CA PRO A 5 1.13 4.80 -6.99
C PRO A 5 1.90 3.52 -6.73
N ARG A 6 3.16 3.46 -7.17
CA ARG A 6 3.95 2.26 -6.94
C ARG A 6 4.26 2.10 -5.45
N GLN A 7 4.63 3.19 -4.79
CA GLN A 7 4.91 3.14 -3.37
C GLN A 7 3.68 2.75 -2.57
N LEU A 8 2.53 3.25 -2.97
CA LEU A 8 1.30 2.91 -2.31
C LEU A 8 0.98 1.43 -2.47
N GLY A 9 1.23 0.88 -3.64
CA GLY A 9 1.04 -0.54 -3.87
C GLY A 9 1.91 -1.37 -2.94
N MET A 10 3.17 -0.99 -2.77
CA MET A 10 4.07 -1.69 -1.88
C MET A 10 3.61 -1.58 -0.43
N TRP A 11 3.15 -0.40 -0.04
CA TRP A 11 2.65 -0.17 1.31
C TRP A 11 1.42 -1.05 1.58
N LEU A 12 0.51 -1.12 0.63
CA LEU A 12 -0.69 -1.93 0.78
C LEU A 12 -0.33 -3.42 0.85
N ALA A 13 0.60 -3.85 0.01
CA ALA A 13 1.02 -5.25 0.03
C ALA A 13 1.63 -5.60 1.38
N ARG A 14 2.43 -4.71 1.92
CA ARG A 14 3.07 -4.98 3.21
C ARG A 14 2.04 -5.04 4.32
N ARG A 15 1.04 -4.18 4.25
CA ARG A 15 0.06 -4.07 5.32
C ARG A 15 -0.97 -5.19 5.28
N TYR A 16 -1.35 -5.61 4.09
CA TYR A 16 -2.49 -6.52 3.94
C TYR A 16 -2.14 -7.92 3.47
N THR A 17 -0.87 -8.23 3.30
CA THR A 17 -0.48 -9.58 2.92
C THR A 17 0.65 -10.06 3.82
N ARG A 18 0.98 -11.32 3.67
CA ARG A 18 2.08 -11.91 4.42
C ARG A 18 3.36 -11.99 3.60
N TYR A 19 3.38 -11.40 2.44
CA TYR A 19 4.56 -11.44 1.61
C TYR A 19 5.71 -10.70 2.29
N SER A 20 6.91 -11.24 2.12
CA SER A 20 8.09 -10.58 2.65
C SER A 20 8.41 -9.35 1.83
N LEU A 21 9.27 -8.50 2.36
CA LEU A 21 9.71 -7.33 1.62
C LEU A 21 10.37 -7.73 0.30
N GLU A 22 11.11 -8.83 0.31
CA GLU A 22 11.76 -9.29 -0.90
C GLU A 22 10.76 -9.78 -1.94
N GLU A 23 9.73 -10.48 -1.49
CA GLU A 23 8.70 -10.94 -2.39
C GLU A 23 7.94 -9.78 -2.99
N ILE A 24 7.64 -8.78 -2.17
CA ILE A 24 6.95 -7.60 -2.66
C ILE A 24 7.81 -6.88 -3.69
N GLY A 25 9.10 -6.74 -3.41
CA GLY A 25 9.99 -6.10 -4.36
C GLY A 25 10.05 -6.82 -5.68
N SER A 26 10.09 -8.13 -5.61
CA SER A 26 10.12 -8.94 -6.80
C SER A 26 8.86 -8.74 -7.67
N TYR A 27 7.73 -8.67 -7.00
CA TYR A 27 6.45 -8.48 -7.67
C TYR A 27 6.40 -7.13 -8.39
N PHE A 28 7.04 -6.12 -7.83
CA PHE A 28 7.01 -4.78 -8.40
C PHE A 28 8.21 -4.50 -9.32
N GLY A 29 8.65 -5.50 -10.03
CA GLY A 29 9.66 -5.29 -11.05
C GLY A 29 11.08 -5.54 -10.61
N GLY A 30 11.27 -6.45 -9.68
CA GLY A 30 12.63 -6.81 -9.29
C GLY A 30 13.31 -5.80 -8.38
N ARG A 31 12.54 -5.03 -7.63
CA ARG A 31 13.10 -4.10 -6.65
C ARG A 31 13.61 -4.86 -5.45
N ASP A 32 14.65 -4.37 -4.81
CA ASP A 32 15.16 -5.05 -3.65
C ASP A 32 14.34 -4.65 -2.40
N HIS A 33 14.60 -5.35 -1.31
CA HIS A 33 13.81 -5.13 -0.10
C HIS A 33 14.02 -3.73 0.48
N THR A 34 15.17 -3.12 0.24
CA THR A 34 15.43 -1.78 0.73
C THR A 34 14.51 -0.77 0.06
N THR A 35 14.29 -0.95 -1.25
CA THR A 35 13.38 -0.08 -1.99
C THR A 35 11.97 -0.19 -1.41
N VAL A 36 11.53 -1.41 -1.11
CA VAL A 36 10.21 -1.61 -0.53
C VAL A 36 10.13 -0.97 0.86
N MET A 37 11.16 -1.14 1.66
CA MET A 37 11.20 -0.52 2.98
C MET A 37 11.07 0.99 2.90
N HIS A 38 11.80 1.60 1.97
CA HIS A 38 11.73 3.05 1.81
C HIS A 38 10.34 3.48 1.36
N ALA A 39 9.73 2.70 0.48
CA ALA A 39 8.38 3.02 0.00
C ALA A 39 7.37 2.95 1.13
N VAL A 40 7.46 1.92 1.96
CA VAL A 40 6.55 1.78 3.09
C VAL A 40 6.70 2.94 4.05
N LYS A 41 7.93 3.33 4.35
CA LYS A 41 8.17 4.46 5.24
C LYS A 41 7.68 5.76 4.64
N ALA A 42 7.89 5.94 3.34
CA ALA A 42 7.48 7.16 2.68
C ALA A 42 5.96 7.34 2.72
N VAL A 43 5.22 6.27 2.43
CA VAL A 43 3.76 6.36 2.47
C VAL A 43 3.27 6.60 3.88
N THR A 44 3.86 5.90 4.85
CA THR A 44 3.47 6.08 6.24
C THR A 44 3.66 7.53 6.68
N LYS A 45 4.79 8.11 6.32
CA LYS A 45 5.08 9.47 6.70
C LYS A 45 4.13 10.46 6.02
N ARG A 46 3.91 10.28 4.73
CA ARG A 46 3.03 11.20 4.00
C ARG A 46 1.60 11.09 4.50
N ARG A 47 1.18 9.89 4.87
CA ARG A 47 -0.14 9.69 5.40
C ARG A 47 -0.32 10.45 6.72
N GLU A 48 0.73 10.53 7.51
CA GLU A 48 0.66 11.23 8.78
C GLU A 48 0.72 12.75 8.62
N GLU A 49 1.39 13.21 7.58
CA GLU A 49 1.64 14.64 7.43
C GLU A 49 0.70 15.34 6.46
N ASP A 50 0.01 14.59 5.62
CA ASP A 50 -0.79 15.18 4.56
C ASP A 50 -2.17 14.56 4.56
N GLU A 51 -3.16 15.35 4.92
CA GLU A 51 -4.52 14.86 5.01
C GLU A 51 -5.08 14.36 3.70
N SER A 52 -4.67 14.94 2.60
CA SER A 52 -5.20 14.47 1.32
C SER A 52 -4.64 13.10 0.99
N VAL A 53 -3.39 12.83 1.36
CA VAL A 53 -2.83 11.49 1.19
C VAL A 53 -3.55 10.51 2.11
N ALA A 54 -3.77 10.90 3.35
CA ALA A 54 -4.48 10.04 4.29
C ALA A 54 -5.87 9.69 3.78
N SER A 55 -6.57 10.66 3.22
CA SER A 55 -7.90 10.43 2.66
C SER A 55 -7.85 9.47 1.48
N GLU A 56 -6.89 9.65 0.59
CA GLU A 56 -6.77 8.77 -0.56
C GLU A 56 -6.46 7.35 -0.14
N VAL A 57 -5.56 7.20 0.82
CA VAL A 57 -5.22 5.87 1.30
C VAL A 57 -6.43 5.22 1.94
N GLN A 58 -7.18 5.99 2.73
CA GLN A 58 -8.36 5.45 3.39
C GLN A 58 -9.41 4.99 2.38
N ILE A 59 -9.61 5.76 1.33
CA ILE A 59 -10.56 5.38 0.30
C ILE A 59 -10.16 4.06 -0.35
N ILE A 60 -8.88 3.93 -0.66
CA ILE A 60 -8.39 2.72 -1.30
C ILE A 60 -8.51 1.53 -0.35
N GLU A 61 -8.20 1.73 0.92
CA GLU A 61 -8.34 0.67 1.91
C GLU A 61 -9.77 0.20 2.01
N GLN A 62 -10.71 1.12 2.01
CA GLN A 62 -12.10 0.75 2.10
C GLN A 62 -12.59 0.02 0.87
N MET A 63 -12.09 0.39 -0.28
CA MET A 63 -12.43 -0.32 -1.48
C MET A 63 -11.95 -1.76 -1.44
N LEU A 64 -10.73 -1.97 -0.95
CA LEU A 64 -10.20 -3.31 -0.84
C LEU A 64 -10.97 -4.15 0.17
N LEU A 65 -11.22 -3.58 1.33
CA LEU A 65 -11.94 -4.32 2.38
C LEU A 65 -13.37 -4.52 2.01
N GLY A 66 -13.99 -3.56 1.36
CA GLY A 66 -15.37 -3.69 0.94
C GLY A 66 -15.55 -4.81 -0.04
N GLU A 67 -14.58 -5.01 -0.91
CA GLU A 67 -14.67 -6.11 -1.86
C GLU A 67 -14.55 -7.45 -1.19
N GLN A 68 -13.93 -7.48 -0.02
CA GLN A 68 -13.76 -8.73 0.68
C GLN A 68 -14.92 -9.06 1.60
N GLU A 69 -15.88 -8.16 1.70
CA GLU A 69 -17.04 -8.39 2.56
C GLU A 69 -18.34 -8.19 1.82
N PRO A 70 -18.47 -8.73 0.66
CA PRO A 70 -19.63 -8.40 -0.15
C PRO A 70 -20.92 -8.93 0.41
N GLU A 71 -20.85 -10.05 1.01
CA GLU A 71 -22.02 -10.71 1.30
C GLU A 71 -22.65 -10.34 2.52
N HIS A 72 -21.95 -9.80 3.39
CA HIS A 72 -22.59 -9.50 4.62
C HIS A 72 -23.65 -8.46 4.42
N ALA A 73 -23.61 -7.80 3.31
CA ALA A 73 -24.63 -6.84 3.03
C ALA A 73 -25.95 -7.48 2.78
N ALA A 74 -25.93 -8.71 2.42
CA ALA A 74 -27.18 -9.37 2.13
C ALA A 74 -27.94 -9.79 3.39
#